data_e1c0787f05185bfd0ab4130ccf5ac7af
#
_entry.id   e1c0787f05185bfd0ab4130ccf5ac7af
#
_cell.length_a   1.000
_cell.length_b   1.000
_cell.length_c   1.000
_cell.angle_alpha   90.00
_cell.angle_beta   90.00
_cell.angle_gamma   90.00
#
_symmetry.space_group_name_H-M   'P 1'
#
loop_
_entity.id
_entity.type
_entity.pdbx_description
1 polymer ?
#
loop_
_entity_poly.entity_id
_entity_poly.type
_entity_poly.pdbx_seq_one_letter_code
_entity_poly.pdbx_strand_id
1 'polypeptide(L)'
;MMKIKELNPFVRQTVYMLMLAAVFNGAVQSLGQTQDIIARKALRAQDWQLMLMTMIWPVSNFLSIWWGRLFEQSRHKSRYFIVGGVVGRLTLLYAIWLSTMNEFLVVMALLYSANSMLIPAQNSIYQRNIRPQRRAAVYGYTMSIGMAVSIAITFIGGRVLDTQESSFRWILALTGLAGFISTVVHSRIKIQEPVVDPVSRRKKVKFMDALKDPIHRSLTLMKQNKAFAAFERSFSIYGMGYIMMQPIIPIYMVDKLQLSYTNNFLAKGILSQVGMLFLAPLFGRLHDKMHPFKYIGLSFALLMLFPILFVISSLWAGESVIAVLIVFIAYTIFGLAMTGVNMAWNMSSIFFAGDDDAAMYQSVHVTLTGVRGLVAPVLGFVLLRLIGIEAVFVVAAGFLGLASFMSFRDYKRLKYKQVEILPG
;
A
#
# COMPACT_ATOMS: atom_id res chain seq x y z
N MET A 1 -17.87 -18.27 8.31
CA MET A 1 -17.24 -18.86 7.11
C MET A 1 -18.18 -18.66 5.93
N MET A 2 -17.70 -18.12 4.80
CA MET A 2 -18.56 -17.88 3.63
C MET A 2 -18.92 -19.21 2.97
N LYS A 3 -20.21 -19.54 2.89
CA LYS A 3 -20.67 -20.76 2.19
C LYS A 3 -20.67 -20.52 0.67
N ILE A 4 -19.50 -20.72 0.04
CA ILE A 4 -19.29 -20.47 -1.39
C ILE A 4 -20.22 -21.33 -2.27
N LYS A 5 -20.58 -22.53 -1.82
CA LYS A 5 -21.48 -23.45 -2.54
C LYS A 5 -22.90 -22.91 -2.73
N GLU A 6 -23.35 -21.99 -1.83
CA GLU A 6 -24.69 -21.37 -1.88
C GLU A 6 -24.75 -20.11 -2.79
N LEU A 7 -23.63 -19.76 -3.44
CA LEU A 7 -23.58 -18.63 -4.37
C LEU A 7 -24.16 -19.03 -5.75
N ASN A 8 -24.76 -18.03 -6.43
CA ASN A 8 -25.13 -18.18 -7.83
C ASN A 8 -23.91 -18.66 -8.65
N PRO A 9 -24.07 -19.57 -9.61
CA PRO A 9 -22.96 -20.13 -10.40
C PRO A 9 -22.00 -19.08 -10.97
N PHE A 10 -22.50 -17.97 -11.47
CA PHE A 10 -21.70 -16.87 -12.01
C PHE A 10 -20.81 -16.22 -10.92
N VAL A 11 -21.39 -15.89 -9.77
CA VAL A 11 -20.66 -15.28 -8.63
C VAL A 11 -19.65 -16.28 -8.07
N ARG A 12 -20.03 -17.55 -7.98
CA ARG A 12 -19.15 -18.64 -7.53
C ARG A 12 -17.92 -18.78 -8.43
N GLN A 13 -18.11 -18.78 -9.76
CA GLN A 13 -17.01 -18.81 -10.72
C GLN A 13 -16.11 -17.58 -10.56
N THR A 14 -16.68 -16.37 -10.43
CA THR A 14 -15.91 -15.14 -10.17
C THR A 14 -15.06 -15.28 -8.91
N VAL A 15 -15.63 -15.76 -7.81
CA VAL A 15 -14.92 -15.93 -6.52
C VAL A 15 -13.76 -16.93 -6.66
N TYR A 16 -13.97 -18.08 -7.30
CA TYR A 16 -12.89 -19.05 -7.54
C TYR A 16 -11.77 -18.49 -8.40
N MET A 17 -12.10 -17.76 -9.46
CA MET A 17 -11.09 -17.12 -10.31
C MET A 17 -10.31 -16.03 -9.56
N LEU A 18 -10.98 -15.22 -8.72
CA LEU A 18 -10.31 -14.25 -7.87
C LEU A 18 -9.36 -14.91 -6.86
N MET A 19 -9.77 -16.02 -6.24
CA MET A 19 -8.89 -16.79 -5.34
C MET A 19 -7.69 -17.37 -6.08
N LEU A 20 -7.90 -17.96 -7.27
CA LEU A 20 -6.81 -18.46 -8.09
C LEU A 20 -5.84 -17.35 -8.51
N ALA A 21 -6.38 -16.21 -8.96
CA ALA A 21 -5.55 -15.04 -9.28
C ALA A 21 -4.77 -14.54 -8.07
N ALA A 22 -5.35 -14.59 -6.87
CA ALA A 22 -4.69 -14.17 -5.63
C ALA A 22 -3.49 -15.05 -5.28
N VAL A 23 -3.55 -16.38 -5.54
CA VAL A 23 -2.40 -17.27 -5.36
C VAL A 23 -1.20 -16.78 -6.18
N PHE A 24 -1.40 -16.54 -7.47
CA PHE A 24 -0.32 -16.06 -8.33
C PHE A 24 0.09 -14.61 -8.02
N ASN A 25 -0.84 -13.75 -7.63
CA ASN A 25 -0.53 -12.37 -7.26
C ASN A 25 0.24 -12.27 -5.93
N GLY A 26 0.18 -13.28 -5.08
CA GLY A 26 0.98 -13.38 -3.86
C GLY A 26 2.49 -13.27 -4.11
N ALA A 27 2.97 -13.80 -5.25
CA ALA A 27 4.36 -13.62 -5.66
C ALA A 27 4.72 -12.15 -5.90
N VAL A 28 3.81 -11.38 -6.50
CA VAL A 28 4.03 -9.93 -6.73
C VAL A 28 3.92 -9.15 -5.41
N GLN A 29 3.08 -9.58 -4.49
CA GLN A 29 3.02 -8.99 -3.15
C GLN A 29 4.31 -9.20 -2.37
N SER A 30 4.96 -10.37 -2.49
CA SER A 30 6.26 -10.63 -1.86
C SER A 30 7.34 -9.68 -2.36
N LEU A 31 7.32 -9.32 -3.65
CA LEU A 31 8.25 -8.36 -4.23
C LEU A 31 8.14 -6.99 -3.54
N GLY A 32 6.94 -6.51 -3.23
CA GLY A 32 6.74 -5.25 -2.51
C GLY A 32 7.42 -5.19 -1.13
N GLN A 33 7.69 -6.36 -0.53
CA GLN A 33 8.36 -6.46 0.78
C GLN A 33 9.87 -6.68 0.66
N THR A 34 10.37 -7.12 -0.50
CA THR A 34 11.74 -7.62 -0.66
C THR A 34 12.59 -6.81 -1.62
N GLN A 35 11.96 -6.05 -2.51
CA GLN A 35 12.62 -5.36 -3.63
C GLN A 35 13.71 -4.38 -3.20
N ASP A 36 13.54 -3.66 -2.11
CA ASP A 36 14.49 -2.68 -1.61
C ASP A 36 15.72 -3.33 -0.95
N ILE A 37 15.54 -4.47 -0.29
CA ILE A 37 16.64 -5.27 0.24
C ILE A 37 17.46 -5.88 -0.92
N ILE A 38 16.78 -6.42 -1.95
CA ILE A 38 17.44 -6.91 -3.16
C ILE A 38 18.21 -5.76 -3.84
N ALA A 39 17.57 -4.59 -3.98
CA ALA A 39 18.19 -3.40 -4.54
C ALA A 39 19.47 -3.01 -3.78
N ARG A 40 19.40 -2.95 -2.45
CA ARG A 40 20.56 -2.54 -1.64
C ARG A 40 21.65 -3.59 -1.61
N LYS A 41 21.28 -4.87 -1.43
CA LYS A 41 22.23 -5.94 -1.18
C LYS A 41 22.80 -6.53 -2.48
N ALA A 42 21.95 -6.98 -3.40
CA ALA A 42 22.38 -7.61 -4.65
C ALA A 42 22.82 -6.60 -5.74
N LEU A 43 22.10 -5.49 -5.88
CA LEU A 43 22.37 -4.49 -6.93
C LEU A 43 23.20 -3.30 -6.43
N ARG A 44 23.62 -3.31 -5.16
CA ARG A 44 24.45 -2.27 -4.55
C ARG A 44 23.88 -0.86 -4.76
N ALA A 45 22.54 -0.72 -4.64
CA ALA A 45 21.85 0.54 -4.84
C ALA A 45 22.44 1.67 -4.00
N GLN A 46 22.66 2.81 -4.61
CA GLN A 46 23.02 4.03 -3.90
C GLN A 46 21.80 4.60 -3.16
N ASP A 47 22.05 5.43 -2.14
CA ASP A 47 20.96 5.97 -1.30
C ASP A 47 19.92 6.75 -2.10
N TRP A 48 20.34 7.55 -3.09
CA TRP A 48 19.43 8.28 -3.98
C TRP A 48 18.59 7.36 -4.88
N GLN A 49 19.11 6.18 -5.24
CA GLN A 49 18.37 5.19 -6.03
C GLN A 49 17.28 4.52 -5.18
N LEU A 50 17.54 4.26 -3.90
CA LEU A 50 16.52 3.79 -2.95
C LEU A 50 15.44 4.85 -2.71
N MET A 51 15.84 6.12 -2.62
CA MET A 51 14.90 7.24 -2.55
C MET A 51 13.98 7.26 -3.78
N LEU A 52 14.56 7.21 -5.00
CA LEU A 52 13.78 7.17 -6.24
C LEU A 52 12.86 5.95 -6.31
N MET A 53 13.35 4.77 -5.92
CA MET A 53 12.56 3.55 -5.92
C MET A 53 11.33 3.66 -5.01
N THR A 54 11.48 4.29 -3.85
CA THR A 54 10.36 4.56 -2.93
C THR A 54 9.32 5.50 -3.53
N MET A 55 9.73 6.43 -4.41
CA MET A 55 8.82 7.37 -5.08
C MET A 55 8.02 6.73 -6.21
N ILE A 56 8.50 5.64 -6.81
CA ILE A 56 7.88 5.01 -8.00
C ILE A 56 6.41 4.63 -7.72
N TRP A 57 6.13 3.95 -6.61
CA TRP A 57 4.78 3.50 -6.29
C TRP A 57 3.77 4.65 -6.07
N PRO A 58 4.05 5.68 -5.25
CA PRO A 58 3.16 6.83 -5.10
C PRO A 58 2.96 7.61 -6.41
N VAL A 59 4.01 7.81 -7.19
CA VAL A 59 3.94 8.51 -8.49
C VAL A 59 3.07 7.73 -9.47
N SER A 60 3.26 6.41 -9.54
CA SER A 60 2.44 5.54 -10.39
C SER A 60 0.96 5.58 -10.01
N ASN A 61 0.64 5.73 -8.73
CA ASN A 61 -0.76 5.83 -8.27
C ASN A 61 -1.49 7.06 -8.81
N PHE A 62 -0.80 8.17 -9.12
CA PHE A 62 -1.42 9.29 -9.82
C PHE A 62 -1.99 8.87 -11.18
N LEU A 63 -1.35 7.92 -11.87
CA LEU A 63 -1.79 7.44 -13.18
C LEU A 63 -3.12 6.67 -13.09
N SER A 64 -3.47 6.13 -11.92
CA SER A 64 -4.69 5.33 -11.73
C SER A 64 -5.98 6.11 -12.01
N ILE A 65 -5.97 7.43 -11.81
CA ILE A 65 -7.13 8.32 -12.08
C ILE A 65 -7.49 8.28 -13.56
N TRP A 66 -6.48 8.34 -14.45
CA TRP A 66 -6.69 8.30 -15.89
C TRP A 66 -7.06 6.90 -16.37
N TRP A 67 -6.39 5.88 -15.82
CA TRP A 67 -6.68 4.50 -16.16
C TRP A 67 -8.10 4.09 -15.76
N GLY A 68 -8.61 4.53 -14.62
CA GLY A 68 -9.99 4.27 -14.19
C GLY A 68 -11.00 4.78 -15.21
N ARG A 69 -10.84 6.01 -15.68
CA ARG A 69 -11.72 6.61 -16.72
C ARG A 69 -11.64 5.87 -18.05
N LEU A 70 -10.42 5.57 -18.52
CA LEU A 70 -10.22 4.82 -19.76
C LEU A 70 -10.83 3.43 -19.67
N PHE A 71 -10.70 2.78 -18.52
CA PHE A 71 -11.28 1.46 -18.28
C PHE A 71 -12.81 1.49 -18.31
N GLU A 72 -13.44 2.47 -17.69
CA GLU A 72 -14.91 2.61 -17.68
C GLU A 72 -15.49 2.82 -19.08
N GLN A 73 -14.80 3.59 -19.92
CA GLN A 73 -15.21 3.88 -21.29
C GLN A 73 -14.94 2.73 -22.27
N SER A 74 -14.10 1.77 -21.89
CA SER A 74 -13.69 0.68 -22.78
C SER A 74 -14.76 -0.41 -22.90
N ARG A 75 -15.00 -0.87 -24.13
CA ARG A 75 -15.82 -2.05 -24.44
C ARG A 75 -15.09 -3.37 -24.14
N HIS A 76 -13.75 -3.35 -24.17
CA HIS A 76 -12.92 -4.56 -24.06
C HIS A 76 -12.12 -4.55 -22.74
N LYS A 77 -12.82 -4.66 -21.63
CA LYS A 77 -12.23 -4.58 -20.28
C LYS A 77 -11.14 -5.64 -19.99
N SER A 78 -11.29 -6.83 -20.58
CA SER A 78 -10.28 -7.90 -20.46
C SER A 78 -8.90 -7.52 -21.02
N ARG A 79 -8.85 -6.66 -22.05
CA ARG A 79 -7.59 -6.20 -22.65
C ARG A 79 -6.72 -5.43 -21.66
N TYR A 80 -7.30 -4.69 -20.72
CA TYR A 80 -6.55 -3.96 -19.68
C TYR A 80 -5.73 -4.90 -18.81
N PHE A 81 -6.27 -6.08 -18.45
CA PHE A 81 -5.53 -7.08 -17.68
C PHE A 81 -4.38 -7.65 -18.50
N ILE A 82 -4.59 -7.96 -19.79
CA ILE A 82 -3.53 -8.50 -20.65
C ILE A 82 -2.43 -7.45 -20.88
N VAL A 83 -2.80 -6.22 -21.24
CA VAL A 83 -1.82 -5.14 -21.49
C VAL A 83 -1.04 -4.85 -20.19
N GLY A 84 -1.72 -4.71 -19.04
CA GLY A 84 -1.06 -4.50 -17.76
C GLY A 84 -0.17 -5.69 -17.34
N GLY A 85 -0.56 -6.90 -17.73
CA GLY A 85 0.25 -8.10 -17.54
C GLY A 85 1.51 -8.11 -18.39
N VAL A 86 1.38 -7.81 -19.69
CA VAL A 86 2.52 -7.78 -20.61
C VAL A 86 3.47 -6.64 -20.27
N VAL A 87 2.97 -5.41 -20.15
CA VAL A 87 3.80 -4.21 -19.92
C VAL A 87 4.37 -4.19 -18.51
N GLY A 88 3.62 -4.66 -17.50
CA GLY A 88 4.05 -4.62 -16.11
C GLY A 88 4.68 -5.90 -15.61
N ARG A 89 3.98 -7.04 -15.77
CA ARG A 89 4.43 -8.29 -15.13
C ARG A 89 5.55 -8.99 -15.90
N LEU A 90 5.43 -9.09 -17.24
CA LEU A 90 6.45 -9.74 -18.05
C LEU A 90 7.75 -8.94 -18.17
N THR A 91 7.76 -7.64 -17.88
CA THR A 91 9.00 -6.86 -17.79
C THR A 91 9.95 -7.40 -16.71
N LEU A 92 9.41 -8.06 -15.67
CA LEU A 92 10.24 -8.73 -14.67
C LEU A 92 11.05 -9.92 -15.23
N LEU A 93 10.70 -10.47 -16.39
CA LEU A 93 11.52 -11.48 -17.06
C LEU A 93 12.89 -10.93 -17.48
N TYR A 94 12.98 -9.62 -17.75
CA TYR A 94 14.23 -8.94 -18.02
C TYR A 94 15.23 -9.06 -16.87
N ALA A 95 14.74 -9.36 -15.66
CA ALA A 95 15.62 -9.55 -14.49
C ALA A 95 16.69 -10.63 -14.68
N ILE A 96 16.49 -11.59 -15.60
CA ILE A 96 17.49 -12.62 -15.93
C ILE A 96 18.80 -11.98 -16.43
N TRP A 97 18.69 -10.87 -17.17
CA TRP A 97 19.81 -10.11 -17.73
C TRP A 97 20.18 -8.87 -16.92
N LEU A 98 19.48 -8.63 -15.82
CA LEU A 98 19.65 -7.43 -15.00
C LEU A 98 21.07 -7.32 -14.46
N SER A 99 21.74 -6.22 -14.72
CA SER A 99 23.13 -5.97 -14.32
C SER A 99 23.27 -4.73 -13.43
N THR A 100 22.39 -3.74 -13.58
CA THR A 100 22.50 -2.46 -12.89
C THR A 100 21.25 -2.09 -12.11
N MET A 101 21.43 -1.27 -11.06
CA MET A 101 20.29 -0.71 -10.32
C MET A 101 19.43 0.22 -11.17
N ASN A 102 19.99 0.92 -12.16
CA ASN A 102 19.23 1.80 -13.04
C ASN A 102 18.24 1.01 -13.93
N GLU A 103 18.67 -0.14 -14.46
CA GLU A 103 17.77 -1.05 -15.18
C GLU A 103 16.64 -1.54 -14.27
N PHE A 104 16.97 -1.87 -13.01
CA PHE A 104 15.97 -2.29 -12.04
C PHE A 104 14.94 -1.18 -11.75
N LEU A 105 15.37 0.08 -11.62
CA LEU A 105 14.46 1.23 -11.46
C LEU A 105 13.49 1.34 -12.64
N VAL A 106 13.95 1.15 -13.88
CA VAL A 106 13.10 1.16 -15.07
C VAL A 106 12.08 0.03 -15.03
N VAL A 107 12.51 -1.18 -14.71
CA VAL A 107 11.64 -2.36 -14.57
C VAL A 107 10.57 -2.12 -13.50
N MET A 108 10.96 -1.57 -12.33
CA MET A 108 10.01 -1.22 -11.26
C MET A 108 9.05 -0.12 -11.68
N ALA A 109 9.52 0.90 -12.40
CA ALA A 109 8.66 1.96 -12.91
C ALA A 109 7.60 1.43 -13.87
N LEU A 110 7.95 0.54 -14.79
CA LEU A 110 7.02 -0.13 -15.70
C LEU A 110 6.03 -1.02 -14.94
N LEU A 111 6.52 -1.81 -13.98
CA LEU A 111 5.70 -2.69 -13.15
C LEU A 111 4.63 -1.91 -12.38
N TYR A 112 5.02 -0.85 -11.67
CA TYR A 112 4.09 -0.06 -10.86
C TYR A 112 3.17 0.83 -11.69
N SER A 113 3.65 1.38 -12.81
CA SER A 113 2.82 2.13 -13.75
C SER A 113 1.72 1.25 -14.35
N ALA A 114 2.06 0.03 -14.77
CA ALA A 114 1.07 -0.93 -15.25
C ALA A 114 0.13 -1.42 -14.12
N ASN A 115 0.65 -1.56 -12.89
CA ASN A 115 -0.17 -1.92 -11.74
C ASN A 115 -1.25 -0.86 -11.44
N SER A 116 -0.93 0.42 -11.62
CA SER A 116 -1.90 1.52 -11.46
C SER A 116 -3.10 1.40 -12.41
N MET A 117 -2.94 0.75 -13.56
CA MET A 117 -4.01 0.40 -14.48
C MET A 117 -4.82 -0.82 -14.02
N LEU A 118 -4.18 -1.80 -13.39
CA LEU A 118 -4.83 -3.05 -12.94
C LEU A 118 -5.74 -2.82 -11.73
N ILE A 119 -5.42 -1.87 -10.84
CA ILE A 119 -6.18 -1.60 -9.62
C ILE A 119 -7.65 -1.24 -9.91
N PRO A 120 -7.99 -0.22 -10.73
CA PRO A 120 -9.38 0.10 -11.03
C PRO A 120 -10.10 -1.02 -11.78
N ALA A 121 -9.38 -1.78 -12.62
CA ALA A 121 -9.93 -2.93 -13.31
C ALA A 121 -10.34 -4.06 -12.34
N GLN A 122 -9.49 -4.38 -11.37
CA GLN A 122 -9.80 -5.35 -10.31
C GLN A 122 -10.95 -4.88 -9.42
N ASN A 123 -10.94 -3.62 -8.99
CA ASN A 123 -12.02 -3.06 -8.18
C ASN A 123 -13.39 -3.14 -8.89
N SER A 124 -13.40 -2.95 -10.21
CA SER A 124 -14.61 -3.12 -11.01
C SER A 124 -15.20 -4.53 -10.98
N ILE A 125 -14.34 -5.59 -10.91
CA ILE A 125 -14.81 -6.97 -10.74
C ILE A 125 -15.54 -7.12 -9.40
N TYR A 126 -14.93 -6.67 -8.29
CA TYR A 126 -15.55 -6.73 -6.97
C TYR A 126 -16.85 -5.93 -6.93
N GLN A 127 -16.87 -4.73 -7.51
CA GLN A 127 -18.01 -3.83 -7.48
C GLN A 127 -19.20 -4.36 -8.28
N ARG A 128 -18.96 -4.96 -9.45
CA ARG A 128 -20.01 -5.33 -10.40
C ARG A 128 -20.49 -6.77 -10.25
N ASN A 129 -19.58 -7.69 -9.91
CA ASN A 129 -19.92 -9.11 -9.85
C ASN A 129 -20.34 -9.58 -8.46
N ILE A 130 -20.03 -8.83 -7.39
CA ILE A 130 -20.24 -9.26 -6.01
C ILE A 130 -21.16 -8.28 -5.29
N ARG A 131 -22.23 -8.81 -4.67
CA ARG A 131 -23.18 -8.03 -3.88
C ARG A 131 -22.47 -7.26 -2.75
N PRO A 132 -22.86 -6.02 -2.43
CA PRO A 132 -22.21 -5.19 -1.42
C PRO A 132 -21.97 -5.90 -0.09
N GLN A 133 -22.98 -6.66 0.40
CA GLN A 133 -22.95 -7.38 1.68
C GLN A 133 -21.90 -8.50 1.75
N ARG A 134 -21.42 -8.99 0.61
CA ARG A 134 -20.43 -10.08 0.51
C ARG A 134 -19.08 -9.65 -0.03
N ARG A 135 -18.99 -8.41 -0.55
CA ARG A 135 -17.80 -7.87 -1.23
C ARG A 135 -16.58 -7.85 -0.31
N ALA A 136 -16.74 -7.32 0.92
CA ALA A 136 -15.67 -7.25 1.90
C ALA A 136 -15.16 -8.65 2.31
N ALA A 137 -16.06 -9.63 2.46
CA ALA A 137 -15.67 -11.00 2.79
C ALA A 137 -14.87 -11.66 1.66
N VAL A 138 -15.31 -11.52 0.40
CA VAL A 138 -14.58 -12.07 -0.76
C VAL A 138 -13.21 -11.42 -0.89
N TYR A 139 -13.15 -10.08 -0.77
CA TYR A 139 -11.90 -9.34 -0.79
C TYR A 139 -10.94 -9.81 0.33
N GLY A 140 -11.45 -9.97 1.54
CA GLY A 140 -10.67 -10.48 2.68
C GLY A 140 -10.08 -11.86 2.41
N TYR A 141 -10.86 -12.81 1.86
CA TYR A 141 -10.34 -14.15 1.51
C TYR A 141 -9.26 -14.09 0.44
N THR A 142 -9.44 -13.29 -0.62
CA THR A 142 -8.43 -13.15 -1.68
C THR A 142 -7.16 -12.50 -1.15
N MET A 143 -7.27 -11.49 -0.29
CA MET A 143 -6.13 -10.86 0.37
C MET A 143 -5.38 -11.83 1.28
N SER A 144 -6.09 -12.62 2.09
CA SER A 144 -5.46 -13.62 2.97
C SER A 144 -4.71 -14.70 2.19
N ILE A 145 -5.28 -15.18 1.07
CA ILE A 145 -4.60 -16.15 0.20
C ILE A 145 -3.32 -15.55 -0.38
N GLY A 146 -3.40 -14.35 -0.97
CA GLY A 146 -2.24 -13.66 -1.54
C GLY A 146 -1.15 -13.41 -0.50
N MET A 147 -1.55 -13.00 0.72
CA MET A 147 -0.62 -12.75 1.83
C MET A 147 0.05 -14.04 2.33
N ALA A 148 -0.69 -15.15 2.45
CA ALA A 148 -0.11 -16.43 2.82
C ALA A 148 0.95 -16.91 1.81
N VAL A 149 0.65 -16.77 0.51
CA VAL A 149 1.60 -17.09 -0.57
C VAL A 149 2.80 -16.12 -0.53
N SER A 150 2.57 -14.82 -0.32
CA SER A 150 3.61 -13.81 -0.19
C SER A 150 4.59 -14.15 0.94
N ILE A 151 4.07 -14.51 2.11
CA ILE A 151 4.88 -14.92 3.28
C ILE A 151 5.73 -16.15 2.94
N ALA A 152 5.14 -17.18 2.32
CA ALA A 152 5.85 -18.39 1.95
C ALA A 152 6.99 -18.11 0.94
N ILE A 153 6.70 -17.33 -0.12
CA ILE A 153 7.70 -16.95 -1.14
C ILE A 153 8.80 -16.09 -0.52
N THR A 154 8.45 -15.16 0.36
CA THR A 154 9.44 -14.31 1.04
C THR A 154 10.37 -15.14 1.92
N PHE A 155 9.83 -16.10 2.67
CA PHE A 155 10.65 -16.98 3.52
C PHE A 155 11.61 -17.85 2.70
N ILE A 156 11.09 -18.52 1.67
CA ILE A 156 11.89 -19.37 0.77
C ILE A 156 12.93 -18.52 0.03
N GLY A 157 12.51 -17.37 -0.49
CA GLY A 157 13.38 -16.44 -1.22
C GLY A 157 14.55 -15.96 -0.36
N GLY A 158 14.32 -15.65 0.92
CA GLY A 158 15.39 -15.24 1.84
C GLY A 158 16.46 -16.32 1.99
N ARG A 159 16.04 -17.57 2.19
CA ARG A 159 16.95 -18.72 2.30
C ARG A 159 17.75 -18.98 1.02
N VAL A 160 17.06 -18.92 -0.14
CA VAL A 160 17.72 -19.09 -1.45
C VAL A 160 18.74 -17.99 -1.69
N LEU A 161 18.44 -16.75 -1.36
CA LEU A 161 19.36 -15.63 -1.57
C LEU A 161 20.55 -15.64 -0.61
N ASP A 162 20.41 -16.19 0.59
CA ASP A 162 21.54 -16.36 1.51
C ASP A 162 22.51 -17.44 1.03
N THR A 163 22.06 -18.43 0.26
CA THR A 163 22.93 -19.45 -0.35
C THR A 163 23.51 -19.01 -1.68
N GLN A 164 22.70 -18.35 -2.52
CA GLN A 164 23.09 -17.91 -3.85
C GLN A 164 22.42 -16.58 -4.20
N GLU A 165 23.13 -15.48 -3.97
CA GLU A 165 22.62 -14.11 -4.17
C GLU A 165 22.13 -13.89 -5.61
N SER A 166 22.82 -14.41 -6.63
CA SER A 166 22.44 -14.27 -8.05
C SER A 166 21.05 -14.82 -8.39
N SER A 167 20.48 -15.68 -7.53
CA SER A 167 19.13 -16.23 -7.68
C SER A 167 18.04 -15.16 -7.63
N PHE A 168 18.35 -13.92 -7.18
CA PHE A 168 17.36 -12.83 -7.23
C PHE A 168 16.80 -12.62 -8.64
N ARG A 169 17.60 -12.84 -9.68
CA ARG A 169 17.20 -12.73 -11.09
C ARG A 169 16.06 -13.69 -11.43
N TRP A 170 16.21 -14.95 -11.02
CA TRP A 170 15.20 -15.99 -11.23
C TRP A 170 13.96 -15.77 -10.38
N ILE A 171 14.13 -15.34 -9.11
CA ILE A 171 13.00 -15.02 -8.22
C ILE A 171 12.16 -13.89 -8.83
N LEU A 172 12.79 -12.83 -9.35
CA LEU A 172 12.10 -11.73 -10.01
C LEU A 172 11.40 -12.19 -11.30
N ALA A 173 12.07 -12.99 -12.14
CA ALA A 173 11.51 -13.51 -13.38
C ALA A 173 10.30 -14.42 -13.12
N LEU A 174 10.40 -15.35 -12.17
CA LEU A 174 9.30 -16.22 -11.76
C LEU A 174 8.14 -15.44 -11.15
N THR A 175 8.44 -14.39 -10.37
CA THR A 175 7.44 -13.46 -9.85
C THR A 175 6.69 -12.75 -10.98
N GLY A 176 7.42 -12.33 -12.03
CA GLY A 176 6.83 -11.75 -13.22
C GLY A 176 5.89 -12.70 -13.96
N LEU A 177 6.33 -13.94 -14.15
CA LEU A 177 5.52 -14.99 -14.79
C LEU A 177 4.26 -15.29 -13.97
N ALA A 178 4.40 -15.50 -12.66
CA ALA A 178 3.26 -15.70 -11.77
C ALA A 178 2.29 -14.50 -11.82
N GLY A 179 2.83 -13.28 -11.75
CA GLY A 179 2.03 -12.07 -11.88
C GLY A 179 1.29 -11.97 -13.22
N PHE A 180 1.91 -12.39 -14.33
CA PHE A 180 1.26 -12.44 -15.63
C PHE A 180 0.13 -13.48 -15.66
N ILE A 181 0.35 -14.69 -15.12
CA ILE A 181 -0.71 -15.70 -14.98
C ILE A 181 -1.89 -15.13 -14.19
N SER A 182 -1.64 -14.40 -13.10
CA SER A 182 -2.69 -13.73 -12.34
C SER A 182 -3.51 -12.77 -13.23
N THR A 183 -2.86 -11.97 -14.08
CA THR A 183 -3.57 -11.04 -14.97
C THR A 183 -4.35 -11.76 -16.06
N VAL A 184 -3.85 -12.87 -16.59
CA VAL A 184 -4.57 -13.74 -17.52
C VAL A 184 -5.83 -14.33 -16.88
N VAL A 185 -5.74 -14.80 -15.62
CA VAL A 185 -6.91 -15.28 -14.88
C VAL A 185 -7.94 -14.17 -14.69
N HIS A 186 -7.51 -12.96 -14.29
CA HIS A 186 -8.41 -11.80 -14.18
C HIS A 186 -9.08 -11.45 -15.52
N SER A 187 -8.34 -11.52 -16.63
CA SER A 187 -8.89 -11.20 -17.96
C SER A 187 -10.02 -12.13 -18.41
N ARG A 188 -10.08 -13.33 -17.83
CA ARG A 188 -11.13 -14.31 -18.10
C ARG A 188 -12.40 -14.13 -17.27
N ILE A 189 -12.37 -13.25 -16.26
CA ILE A 189 -13.56 -12.93 -15.48
C ILE A 189 -14.48 -12.02 -16.28
N LYS A 190 -15.69 -12.50 -16.57
CA LYS A 190 -16.72 -11.68 -17.22
C LYS A 190 -17.20 -10.62 -16.23
N ILE A 191 -17.08 -9.35 -16.58
CA ILE A 191 -17.54 -8.23 -15.76
C ILE A 191 -18.97 -7.89 -16.19
N GLN A 192 -19.92 -7.90 -15.25
CA GLN A 192 -21.29 -7.49 -15.52
C GLN A 192 -21.31 -6.01 -15.91
N GLU A 193 -21.88 -5.69 -17.06
CA GLU A 193 -22.08 -4.30 -17.46
C GLU A 193 -23.29 -3.73 -16.72
N PRO A 194 -23.19 -2.49 -16.20
CA PRO A 194 -24.35 -1.83 -15.64
C PRO A 194 -25.38 -1.59 -16.75
N VAL A 195 -26.65 -1.74 -16.43
CA VAL A 195 -27.73 -1.26 -17.27
C VAL A 195 -27.71 0.28 -17.18
N VAL A 196 -26.87 0.91 -17.99
CA VAL A 196 -26.74 2.38 -18.04
C VAL A 196 -27.19 2.87 -19.39
N ASP A 197 -28.00 3.91 -19.37
CA ASP A 197 -28.45 4.63 -20.56
C ASP A 197 -27.28 5.00 -21.45
N PRO A 198 -27.34 4.72 -22.77
CA PRO A 198 -26.26 4.98 -23.73
C PRO A 198 -25.84 6.45 -23.79
N VAL A 199 -26.68 7.36 -23.38
CA VAL A 199 -26.51 8.83 -23.45
C VAL A 199 -25.44 9.34 -22.45
N SER A 200 -25.26 8.70 -21.30
CA SER A 200 -24.28 9.15 -20.30
C SER A 200 -22.82 8.81 -20.65
N ARG A 201 -22.59 7.89 -21.59
CA ARG A 201 -21.26 7.44 -22.04
C ARG A 201 -20.51 8.45 -22.93
N ARG A 202 -21.12 9.54 -23.40
CA ARG A 202 -20.58 10.39 -24.48
C ARG A 202 -19.89 11.68 -24.07
N LYS A 203 -19.76 12.03 -22.83
CA LYS A 203 -18.96 13.23 -22.48
C LYS A 203 -17.46 12.93 -22.61
N LYS A 204 -16.88 13.28 -23.76
CA LYS A 204 -15.42 13.37 -23.95
C LYS A 204 -14.90 14.46 -23.01
N VAL A 205 -14.32 14.06 -21.89
CA VAL A 205 -13.64 14.99 -20.99
C VAL A 205 -12.32 15.38 -21.66
N LYS A 206 -12.08 16.69 -21.86
CA LYS A 206 -10.79 17.17 -22.37
C LYS A 206 -9.68 16.77 -21.38
N PHE A 207 -8.52 16.39 -21.90
CA PHE A 207 -7.37 15.93 -21.10
C PHE A 207 -7.00 16.91 -19.98
N MET A 208 -7.01 18.22 -20.27
CA MET A 208 -6.72 19.27 -19.31
C MET A 208 -7.76 19.38 -18.18
N ASP A 209 -9.04 19.18 -18.50
CA ASP A 209 -10.11 19.17 -17.51
C ASP A 209 -9.99 17.93 -16.61
N ALA A 210 -9.59 16.79 -17.20
CA ALA A 210 -9.30 15.57 -16.45
C ALA A 210 -8.16 15.73 -15.46
N LEU A 211 -7.20 16.61 -15.74
CA LEU A 211 -6.05 16.89 -14.86
C LEU A 211 -6.38 17.89 -13.75
N LYS A 212 -7.11 18.96 -14.11
CA LYS A 212 -7.40 20.08 -13.18
C LYS A 212 -8.60 19.83 -12.28
N ASP A 213 -9.64 19.18 -12.80
CA ASP A 213 -10.88 18.92 -12.05
C ASP A 213 -10.66 18.20 -10.72
N PRO A 214 -9.87 17.11 -10.63
CA PRO A 214 -9.67 16.41 -9.36
C PRO A 214 -9.00 17.30 -8.30
N ILE A 215 -8.02 18.12 -8.70
CA ILE A 215 -7.30 19.02 -7.78
C ILE A 215 -8.25 20.10 -7.27
N HIS A 216 -9.00 20.74 -8.18
CA HIS A 216 -9.93 21.79 -7.81
C HIS A 216 -11.04 21.28 -6.90
N ARG A 217 -11.63 20.12 -7.24
CA ARG A 217 -12.65 19.46 -6.40
C ARG A 217 -12.10 19.06 -5.04
N SER A 218 -10.87 18.54 -4.98
CA SER A 218 -10.21 18.19 -3.71
C SER A 218 -10.07 19.41 -2.79
N LEU A 219 -9.60 20.54 -3.33
CA LEU A 219 -9.46 21.78 -2.58
C LEU A 219 -10.83 22.33 -2.12
N THR A 220 -11.83 22.26 -2.97
CA THR A 220 -13.20 22.70 -2.66
C THR A 220 -13.79 21.83 -1.54
N LEU A 221 -13.65 20.51 -1.66
CA LEU A 221 -14.14 19.57 -0.64
C LEU A 221 -13.49 19.81 0.72
N MET A 222 -12.16 20.01 0.75
CA MET A 222 -11.44 20.29 1.99
C MET A 222 -11.85 21.64 2.63
N LYS A 223 -12.24 22.63 1.81
CA LYS A 223 -12.77 23.91 2.31
C LYS A 223 -14.16 23.75 2.90
N GLN A 224 -15.01 22.93 2.29
CA GLN A 224 -16.39 22.70 2.70
C GLN A 224 -16.49 21.77 3.93
N ASN A 225 -15.75 20.66 3.94
CA ASN A 225 -15.73 19.69 5.04
C ASN A 225 -14.47 19.85 5.91
N LYS A 226 -14.58 20.72 6.93
CA LYS A 226 -13.46 21.01 7.85
C LYS A 226 -13.02 19.79 8.68
N ALA A 227 -13.94 18.87 8.99
CA ALA A 227 -13.62 17.64 9.72
C ALA A 227 -12.77 16.70 8.85
N PHE A 228 -13.15 16.51 7.58
CA PHE A 228 -12.36 15.76 6.63
C PHE A 228 -10.98 16.40 6.38
N ALA A 229 -10.93 17.72 6.23
CA ALA A 229 -9.65 18.43 6.08
C ALA A 229 -8.73 18.24 7.30
N ALA A 230 -9.26 18.21 8.52
CA ALA A 230 -8.49 17.92 9.73
C ALA A 230 -7.98 16.46 9.75
N PHE A 231 -8.80 15.52 9.29
CA PHE A 231 -8.41 14.11 9.13
C PHE A 231 -7.27 13.97 8.12
N GLU A 232 -7.39 14.56 6.94
CA GLU A 232 -6.37 14.54 5.89
C GLU A 232 -5.05 15.20 6.32
N ARG A 233 -5.13 16.27 7.11
CA ARG A 233 -3.94 16.89 7.71
C ARG A 233 -3.20 15.91 8.62
N SER A 234 -3.90 15.20 9.52
CA SER A 234 -3.29 14.21 10.39
C SER A 234 -2.68 13.05 9.61
N PHE A 235 -3.38 12.57 8.57
CA PHE A 235 -2.86 11.55 7.66
C PHE A 235 -1.67 12.05 6.82
N SER A 236 -1.64 13.33 6.44
CA SER A 236 -0.51 13.90 5.70
C SER A 236 0.74 13.97 6.57
N ILE A 237 0.61 14.39 7.82
CA ILE A 237 1.72 14.43 8.78
C ILE A 237 2.24 13.03 9.07
N TYR A 238 1.33 12.06 9.35
CA TYR A 238 1.70 10.66 9.49
C TYR A 238 2.47 10.14 8.27
N GLY A 239 1.94 10.40 7.07
CA GLY A 239 2.54 9.92 5.83
C GLY A 239 3.91 10.53 5.54
N MET A 240 4.16 11.78 5.94
CA MET A 240 5.50 12.37 5.87
C MET A 240 6.50 11.57 6.70
N GLY A 241 6.20 11.31 7.97
CA GLY A 241 7.07 10.52 8.85
C GLY A 241 7.25 9.07 8.37
N TYR A 242 6.15 8.43 7.96
CA TYR A 242 6.19 7.05 7.49
C TYR A 242 7.00 6.87 6.21
N ILE A 243 6.75 7.69 5.19
CA ILE A 243 7.35 7.51 3.86
C ILE A 243 8.81 7.97 3.84
N MET A 244 9.19 8.99 4.63
CA MET A 244 10.57 9.48 4.67
C MET A 244 11.58 8.43 5.16
N MET A 245 11.17 7.53 6.04
CA MET A 245 12.06 6.49 6.55
C MET A 245 12.16 5.25 5.65
N GLN A 246 11.24 5.06 4.68
CA GLN A 246 11.20 3.86 3.84
C GLN A 246 12.51 3.61 3.06
N PRO A 247 13.15 4.61 2.40
CA PRO A 247 14.41 4.37 1.70
C PRO A 247 15.60 4.17 2.65
N ILE A 248 15.47 4.55 3.93
CA ILE A 248 16.53 4.51 4.93
C ILE A 248 16.60 3.16 5.66
N ILE A 249 15.44 2.51 5.79
CA ILE A 249 15.34 1.19 6.45
C ILE A 249 16.27 0.15 5.81
N PRO A 250 16.29 -0.08 4.48
CA PRO A 250 17.22 -1.04 3.88
C PRO A 250 18.68 -0.65 4.08
N ILE A 251 19.03 0.64 4.10
CA ILE A 251 20.38 1.11 4.40
C ILE A 251 20.78 0.68 5.82
N TYR A 252 19.89 0.93 6.80
CA TYR A 252 20.15 0.54 8.19
C TYR A 252 20.29 -0.99 8.35
N MET A 253 19.34 -1.76 7.80
CA MET A 253 19.30 -3.21 7.98
C MET A 253 20.43 -3.93 7.23
N VAL A 254 20.80 -3.45 6.04
CA VAL A 254 21.85 -4.08 5.21
C VAL A 254 23.23 -3.58 5.59
N ASP A 255 23.45 -2.27 5.67
CA ASP A 255 24.80 -1.71 5.82
C ASP A 255 25.24 -1.65 7.30
N LYS A 256 24.35 -1.22 8.21
CA LYS A 256 24.67 -1.04 9.61
C LYS A 256 24.54 -2.34 10.42
N LEU A 257 23.45 -3.09 10.23
CA LEU A 257 23.22 -4.35 10.93
C LEU A 257 23.72 -5.58 10.17
N GLN A 258 24.09 -5.45 8.90
CA GLN A 258 24.57 -6.53 8.03
C GLN A 258 23.68 -7.78 8.04
N LEU A 259 22.37 -7.59 8.11
CA LEU A 259 21.43 -8.70 8.19
C LEU A 259 21.49 -9.57 6.94
N SER A 260 21.37 -10.89 7.13
CA SER A 260 21.16 -11.86 6.04
C SER A 260 19.86 -11.56 5.29
N TYR A 261 19.68 -12.09 4.09
CA TYR A 261 18.40 -11.99 3.39
C TYR A 261 17.26 -12.61 4.19
N THR A 262 17.50 -13.78 4.79
CA THR A 262 16.51 -14.45 5.66
C THR A 262 16.04 -13.54 6.79
N ASN A 263 16.96 -12.90 7.53
CA ASN A 263 16.60 -12.03 8.64
C ASN A 263 15.88 -10.75 8.19
N ASN A 264 16.33 -10.13 7.10
CA ASN A 264 15.65 -8.99 6.47
C ASN A 264 14.20 -9.35 6.08
N PHE A 265 14.02 -10.49 5.42
CA PHE A 265 12.73 -10.93 4.92
C PHE A 265 11.83 -11.46 6.03
N LEU A 266 12.38 -12.07 7.08
CA LEU A 266 11.64 -12.43 8.28
C LEU A 266 11.06 -11.18 8.96
N ALA A 267 11.88 -10.16 9.18
CA ALA A 267 11.43 -8.91 9.78
C ALA A 267 10.38 -8.22 8.90
N LYS A 268 10.78 -7.85 7.69
CA LYS A 268 10.00 -6.98 6.80
C LYS A 268 8.86 -7.70 6.09
N GLY A 269 9.07 -8.95 5.69
CA GLY A 269 8.11 -9.72 4.88
C GLY A 269 7.15 -10.57 5.69
N ILE A 270 7.54 -11.02 6.88
CA ILE A 270 6.73 -11.95 7.69
C ILE A 270 6.16 -11.23 8.91
N LEU A 271 7.02 -10.74 9.83
CA LEU A 271 6.56 -10.13 11.09
C LEU A 271 5.68 -8.91 10.85
N SER A 272 5.97 -8.11 9.82
CA SER A 272 5.13 -6.97 9.44
C SER A 272 3.74 -7.34 8.95
N GLN A 273 3.53 -8.57 8.46
CA GLN A 273 2.26 -9.00 7.86
C GLN A 273 1.41 -9.88 8.80
N VAL A 274 2.05 -10.55 9.76
CA VAL A 274 1.36 -11.43 10.70
C VAL A 274 0.26 -10.71 11.47
N GLY A 275 0.52 -9.47 11.93
CA GLY A 275 -0.50 -8.66 12.61
C GLY A 275 -1.74 -8.44 11.75
N MET A 276 -1.56 -8.08 10.48
CA MET A 276 -2.66 -7.86 9.56
C MET A 276 -3.43 -9.16 9.25
N LEU A 277 -2.71 -10.27 9.06
CA LEU A 277 -3.33 -11.55 8.73
C LEU A 277 -4.30 -12.04 9.81
N PHE A 278 -3.91 -11.93 11.08
CA PHE A 278 -4.69 -12.46 12.19
C PHE A 278 -5.60 -11.45 12.88
N LEU A 279 -5.22 -10.17 12.92
CA LEU A 279 -5.90 -9.17 13.73
C LEU A 279 -6.77 -8.20 12.91
N ALA A 280 -6.76 -8.27 11.58
CA ALA A 280 -7.61 -7.40 10.76
C ALA A 280 -9.10 -7.43 11.17
N PRO A 281 -9.72 -8.59 11.50
CA PRO A 281 -11.11 -8.62 11.96
C PRO A 281 -11.33 -7.91 13.31
N LEU A 282 -10.35 -7.97 14.22
CA LEU A 282 -10.40 -7.28 15.50
C LEU A 282 -10.30 -5.76 15.30
N PHE A 283 -9.34 -5.32 14.50
CA PHE A 283 -9.15 -3.90 14.17
C PHE A 283 -10.34 -3.31 13.40
N GLY A 284 -10.99 -4.12 12.53
CA GLY A 284 -12.23 -3.72 11.87
C GLY A 284 -13.37 -3.43 12.86
N ARG A 285 -13.60 -4.35 13.82
CA ARG A 285 -14.60 -4.13 14.88
C ARG A 285 -14.28 -2.92 15.76
N LEU A 286 -13.00 -2.69 16.00
CA LEU A 286 -12.55 -1.54 16.77
C LEU A 286 -12.78 -0.23 16.01
N HIS A 287 -12.50 -0.23 14.70
CA HIS A 287 -12.76 0.91 13.81
C HIS A 287 -14.25 1.26 13.78
N ASP A 288 -15.15 0.26 13.66
CA ASP A 288 -16.59 0.46 13.62
C ASP A 288 -17.15 1.05 14.91
N LYS A 289 -16.50 0.78 16.06
CA LYS A 289 -16.93 1.24 17.40
C LYS A 289 -16.30 2.56 17.83
N MET A 290 -15.27 3.02 17.15
CA MET A 290 -14.51 4.19 17.55
C MET A 290 -14.67 5.34 16.55
N HIS A 291 -14.66 6.57 17.08
CA HIS A 291 -14.58 7.75 16.22
C HIS A 291 -13.26 7.73 15.41
N PRO A 292 -13.27 8.03 14.09
CA PRO A 292 -12.07 7.94 13.23
C PRO A 292 -10.83 8.63 13.79
N PHE A 293 -10.97 9.84 14.35
CA PHE A 293 -9.85 10.57 14.96
C PHE A 293 -9.23 9.85 16.16
N LYS A 294 -10.03 9.23 17.01
CA LYS A 294 -9.53 8.44 18.15
C LYS A 294 -8.81 7.20 17.65
N TYR A 295 -9.39 6.54 16.65
CA TYR A 295 -8.83 5.33 16.05
C TYR A 295 -7.46 5.58 15.38
N ILE A 296 -7.35 6.62 14.52
CA ILE A 296 -6.07 6.95 13.88
C ILE A 296 -5.05 7.47 14.88
N GLY A 297 -5.49 8.21 15.91
CA GLY A 297 -4.59 8.67 16.98
C GLY A 297 -3.89 7.52 17.68
N LEU A 298 -4.62 6.45 18.05
CA LEU A 298 -4.05 5.23 18.62
C LEU A 298 -3.15 4.48 17.64
N SER A 299 -3.56 4.37 16.37
CA SER A 299 -2.79 3.69 15.34
C SER A 299 -1.45 4.39 15.07
N PHE A 300 -1.44 5.72 15.03
CA PHE A 300 -0.22 6.52 14.84
C PHE A 300 0.68 6.50 16.07
N ALA A 301 0.09 6.51 17.30
CA ALA A 301 0.87 6.35 18.53
C ALA A 301 1.58 4.99 18.59
N LEU A 302 0.89 3.93 18.19
CA LEU A 302 1.50 2.60 18.12
C LEU A 302 2.60 2.54 17.06
N LEU A 303 2.35 3.15 15.88
CA LEU A 303 3.34 3.18 14.80
C LEU A 303 4.57 4.03 15.15
N MET A 304 4.44 5.04 15.99
CA MET A 304 5.57 5.85 16.46
C MET A 304 6.65 5.01 17.16
N LEU A 305 6.25 3.91 17.80
CA LEU A 305 7.20 3.00 18.44
C LEU A 305 8.16 2.33 17.44
N PHE A 306 7.75 2.18 16.17
CA PHE A 306 8.56 1.55 15.14
C PHE A 306 9.89 2.31 14.91
N PRO A 307 9.91 3.60 14.51
CA PRO A 307 11.17 4.33 14.36
C PRO A 307 11.91 4.55 15.69
N ILE A 308 11.22 4.64 16.83
CA ILE A 308 11.87 4.71 18.15
C ILE A 308 12.70 3.45 18.41
N LEU A 309 12.15 2.27 18.10
CA LEU A 309 12.87 1.00 18.27
C LEU A 309 14.05 0.89 17.31
N PHE A 310 13.98 1.49 16.10
CA PHE A 310 15.15 1.59 15.23
C PHE A 310 16.26 2.46 15.83
N VAL A 311 15.91 3.58 16.46
CA VAL A 311 16.89 4.39 17.21
C VAL A 311 17.50 3.60 18.36
N ILE A 312 16.67 2.89 19.15
CA ILE A 312 17.16 2.06 20.25
C ILE A 312 18.06 0.93 19.71
N SER A 313 17.66 0.26 18.62
CA SER A 313 18.49 -0.76 17.97
C SER A 313 19.85 -0.20 17.53
N SER A 314 19.92 1.07 17.11
CA SER A 314 21.18 1.68 16.68
C SER A 314 22.17 1.89 17.84
N LEU A 315 21.68 2.07 19.06
CA LEU A 315 22.52 2.17 20.26
C LEU A 315 23.20 0.83 20.60
N TRP A 316 22.62 -0.28 20.17
CA TRP A 316 23.10 -1.65 20.39
C TRP A 316 23.73 -2.27 19.13
N ALA A 317 24.03 -1.47 18.11
CA ALA A 317 24.55 -1.98 16.82
C ALA A 317 25.88 -2.76 16.96
N GLY A 318 26.66 -2.51 18.02
CA GLY A 318 27.84 -3.31 18.36
C GLY A 318 27.51 -4.71 18.92
N GLU A 319 26.31 -4.92 19.44
CA GLU A 319 25.80 -6.20 19.95
C GLU A 319 24.72 -6.73 18.99
N SER A 320 25.17 -7.39 17.91
CA SER A 320 24.33 -7.73 16.76
C SER A 320 23.05 -8.48 17.12
N VAL A 321 23.06 -9.39 18.09
CA VAL A 321 21.88 -10.19 18.47
C VAL A 321 20.79 -9.30 19.11
N ILE A 322 21.17 -8.41 20.04
CA ILE A 322 20.22 -7.51 20.71
C ILE A 322 19.60 -6.54 19.68
N ALA A 323 20.43 -5.93 18.84
CA ALA A 323 19.97 -5.02 17.80
C ALA A 323 18.97 -5.69 16.85
N VAL A 324 19.24 -6.93 16.42
CA VAL A 324 18.35 -7.72 15.55
C VAL A 324 17.03 -8.04 16.25
N LEU A 325 17.06 -8.45 17.52
CA LEU A 325 15.84 -8.73 18.30
C LEU A 325 14.96 -7.48 18.42
N ILE A 326 15.56 -6.31 18.66
CA ILE A 326 14.83 -5.04 18.71
C ILE A 326 14.17 -4.74 17.36
N VAL A 327 14.87 -4.96 16.24
CA VAL A 327 14.29 -4.81 14.89
C VAL A 327 13.12 -5.77 14.67
N PHE A 328 13.19 -7.01 15.12
CA PHE A 328 12.09 -7.97 15.02
C PHE A 328 10.87 -7.53 15.83
N ILE A 329 11.09 -7.02 17.05
CA ILE A 329 10.03 -6.43 17.89
C ILE A 329 9.43 -5.20 17.16
N ALA A 330 10.28 -4.34 16.58
CA ALA A 330 9.84 -3.17 15.85
C ALA A 330 8.91 -3.57 14.69
N TYR A 331 9.27 -4.56 13.88
CA TYR A 331 8.43 -5.02 12.77
C TYR A 331 7.15 -5.72 13.23
N THR A 332 7.16 -6.39 14.36
CA THR A 332 5.93 -6.94 14.96
C THR A 332 4.97 -5.82 15.35
N ILE A 333 5.48 -4.78 16.03
CA ILE A 333 4.69 -3.59 16.38
C ILE A 333 4.22 -2.86 15.13
N PHE A 334 5.08 -2.74 14.12
CA PHE A 334 4.73 -2.18 12.82
C PHE A 334 3.55 -2.92 12.19
N GLY A 335 3.56 -4.25 12.16
CA GLY A 335 2.48 -5.06 11.63
C GLY A 335 1.15 -4.82 12.34
N LEU A 336 1.18 -4.70 13.67
CA LEU A 336 0.02 -4.35 14.49
C LEU A 336 -0.50 -2.94 14.14
N ALA A 337 0.38 -1.95 14.14
CA ALA A 337 0.04 -0.56 13.87
C ALA A 337 -0.52 -0.37 12.46
N MET A 338 0.14 -0.98 11.46
CA MET A 338 -0.28 -0.89 10.06
C MET A 338 -1.61 -1.59 9.78
N THR A 339 -2.00 -2.58 10.59
CA THR A 339 -3.36 -3.14 10.54
C THR A 339 -4.40 -2.04 10.80
N GLY A 340 -4.19 -1.22 11.82
CA GLY A 340 -5.05 -0.07 12.13
C GLY A 340 -5.00 1.01 11.06
N VAL A 341 -3.81 1.39 10.64
CA VAL A 341 -3.61 2.42 9.62
C VAL A 341 -4.26 2.04 8.29
N ASN A 342 -4.05 0.80 7.82
CA ASN A 342 -4.65 0.33 6.57
C ASN A 342 -6.18 0.27 6.64
N MET A 343 -6.75 -0.11 7.78
CA MET A 343 -8.19 -0.08 7.98
C MET A 343 -8.72 1.36 7.88
N ALA A 344 -8.09 2.30 8.57
CA ALA A 344 -8.47 3.70 8.51
C ALA A 344 -8.30 4.30 7.12
N TRP A 345 -7.21 3.97 6.43
CA TRP A 345 -6.89 4.44 5.08
C TRP A 345 -7.99 4.06 4.06
N ASN A 346 -8.55 2.85 4.20
CA ASN A 346 -9.57 2.36 3.28
C ASN A 346 -11.01 2.74 3.67
N MET A 347 -11.29 2.94 4.97
CA MET A 347 -12.67 3.02 5.47
C MET A 347 -13.04 4.38 6.07
N SER A 348 -12.07 5.15 6.59
CA SER A 348 -12.43 6.38 7.32
C SER A 348 -12.95 7.51 6.41
N SER A 349 -12.57 7.53 5.12
CA SER A 349 -13.13 8.48 4.15
C SER A 349 -14.65 8.35 4.01
N ILE A 350 -15.19 7.13 4.14
CA ILE A 350 -16.64 6.85 4.08
C ILE A 350 -17.37 7.53 5.23
N PHE A 351 -16.79 7.53 6.43
CA PHE A 351 -17.38 8.20 7.59
C PHE A 351 -17.57 9.71 7.37
N PHE A 352 -16.60 10.37 6.74
CA PHE A 352 -16.66 11.81 6.48
C PHE A 352 -17.53 12.16 5.28
N ALA A 353 -17.80 11.22 4.39
CA ALA A 353 -18.67 11.44 3.25
C ALA A 353 -20.15 11.55 3.66
N GLY A 354 -20.58 10.83 4.71
CA GLY A 354 -21.98 10.78 5.08
C GLY A 354 -22.86 10.34 3.91
N ASP A 355 -23.76 11.21 3.47
CA ASP A 355 -24.63 10.99 2.31
C ASP A 355 -23.99 11.37 0.97
N ASP A 356 -22.80 12.01 1.00
CA ASP A 356 -22.03 12.38 -0.19
C ASP A 356 -21.35 11.17 -0.84
N ASP A 357 -20.77 11.37 -2.03
CA ASP A 357 -20.02 10.34 -2.74
C ASP A 357 -18.68 10.02 -2.05
N ALA A 358 -18.65 8.88 -1.36
CA ALA A 358 -17.45 8.39 -0.67
C ALA A 358 -16.25 8.18 -1.61
N ALA A 359 -16.48 7.90 -2.91
CA ALA A 359 -15.40 7.74 -3.87
C ALA A 359 -14.66 9.06 -4.10
N MET A 360 -15.35 10.20 -4.02
CA MET A 360 -14.74 11.52 -4.12
C MET A 360 -13.81 11.78 -2.92
N TYR A 361 -14.25 11.49 -1.69
CA TYR A 361 -13.42 11.62 -0.48
C TYR A 361 -12.18 10.72 -0.54
N GLN A 362 -12.35 9.47 -0.98
CA GLN A 362 -11.23 8.54 -1.16
C GLN A 362 -10.25 9.01 -2.24
N SER A 363 -10.73 9.63 -3.32
CA SER A 363 -9.85 10.15 -4.37
C SER A 363 -8.96 11.30 -3.88
N VAL A 364 -9.48 12.17 -3.01
CA VAL A 364 -8.71 13.22 -2.33
C VAL A 364 -7.62 12.60 -1.47
N HIS A 365 -7.97 11.60 -0.66
CA HIS A 365 -7.04 10.89 0.22
C HIS A 365 -5.86 10.26 -0.57
N VAL A 366 -6.17 9.56 -1.67
CA VAL A 366 -5.16 8.94 -2.55
C VAL A 366 -4.27 10.00 -3.22
N THR A 367 -4.85 11.11 -3.69
CA THR A 367 -4.10 12.21 -4.30
C THR A 367 -3.10 12.82 -3.31
N LEU A 368 -3.53 13.10 -2.08
CA LEU A 368 -2.64 13.61 -1.03
C LEU A 368 -1.56 12.59 -0.65
N THR A 369 -1.85 11.28 -0.73
CA THR A 369 -0.84 10.23 -0.57
C THR A 369 0.24 10.32 -1.64
N GLY A 370 -0.13 10.59 -2.88
CA GLY A 370 0.83 10.81 -3.96
C GLY A 370 1.74 12.01 -3.72
N VAL A 371 1.19 13.16 -3.28
CA VAL A 371 1.98 14.37 -2.99
C VAL A 371 3.04 14.11 -1.92
N ARG A 372 2.65 13.52 -0.78
CA ARG A 372 3.63 13.19 0.28
C ARG A 372 4.63 12.12 -0.14
N GLY A 373 4.23 11.21 -1.04
CA GLY A 373 5.12 10.21 -1.63
C GLY A 373 6.22 10.79 -2.54
N LEU A 374 6.02 12.00 -3.07
CA LEU A 374 7.05 12.74 -3.79
C LEU A 374 8.00 13.49 -2.85
N VAL A 375 7.46 14.08 -1.79
CA VAL A 375 8.23 15.00 -0.92
C VAL A 375 8.96 14.24 0.20
N ALA A 376 8.29 13.28 0.83
CA ALA A 376 8.81 12.64 2.04
C ALA A 376 10.11 11.84 1.82
N PRO A 377 10.29 11.03 0.74
CA PRO A 377 11.56 10.33 0.51
C PRO A 377 12.73 11.29 0.31
N VAL A 378 12.49 12.44 -0.35
CA VAL A 378 13.52 13.47 -0.55
C VAL A 378 13.92 14.07 0.79
N LEU A 379 12.95 14.39 1.65
CA LEU A 379 13.24 14.88 2.99
C LEU A 379 14.06 13.84 3.79
N GLY A 380 13.70 12.57 3.74
CA GLY A 380 14.46 11.49 4.38
C GLY A 380 15.88 11.39 3.87
N PHE A 381 16.07 11.47 2.55
CA PHE A 381 17.40 11.45 1.93
C PHE A 381 18.26 12.67 2.33
N VAL A 382 17.69 13.86 2.35
CA VAL A 382 18.39 15.08 2.78
C VAL A 382 18.82 14.96 4.25
N LEU A 383 17.93 14.53 5.14
CA LEU A 383 18.25 14.33 6.55
C LEU A 383 19.33 13.27 6.75
N LEU A 384 19.26 12.16 5.99
CA LEU A 384 20.30 11.12 5.99
C LEU A 384 21.69 11.72 5.68
N ARG A 385 21.76 12.58 4.66
CA ARG A 385 23.03 13.18 4.20
C ARG A 385 23.57 14.25 5.13
N LEU A 386 22.70 15.01 5.78
CA LEU A 386 23.10 16.12 6.64
C LEU A 386 23.39 15.70 8.09
N ILE A 387 22.61 14.75 8.63
CA ILE A 387 22.62 14.48 10.06
C ILE A 387 22.85 12.98 10.36
N GLY A 388 22.49 12.08 9.44
CA GLY A 388 22.68 10.63 9.59
C GLY A 388 21.38 9.83 9.73
N ILE A 389 21.52 8.50 9.86
CA ILE A 389 20.42 7.53 9.85
C ILE A 389 19.48 7.73 11.03
N GLU A 390 20.03 7.90 12.23
CA GLU A 390 19.28 8.03 13.47
C GLU A 390 18.36 9.25 13.47
N ALA A 391 18.85 10.36 12.91
CA ALA A 391 18.07 11.59 12.80
C ALA A 391 16.81 11.39 11.95
N VAL A 392 16.86 10.58 10.88
CA VAL A 392 15.68 10.27 10.07
C VAL A 392 14.62 9.55 10.91
N PHE A 393 15.01 8.57 11.71
CA PHE A 393 14.08 7.84 12.56
C PHE A 393 13.52 8.71 13.70
N VAL A 394 14.33 9.59 14.30
CA VAL A 394 13.87 10.53 15.33
C VAL A 394 12.85 11.51 14.75
N VAL A 395 13.15 12.10 13.59
CA VAL A 395 12.23 13.03 12.91
C VAL A 395 10.94 12.30 12.47
N ALA A 396 11.06 11.07 11.96
CA ALA A 396 9.90 10.25 11.62
C ALA A 396 9.01 9.97 12.84
N ALA A 397 9.61 9.61 13.98
CA ALA A 397 8.90 9.44 15.25
C ALA A 397 8.18 10.74 15.67
N GLY A 398 8.85 11.88 15.52
CA GLY A 398 8.26 13.20 15.78
C GLY A 398 7.03 13.49 14.91
N PHE A 399 7.09 13.22 13.61
CA PHE A 399 5.93 13.34 12.72
C PHE A 399 4.78 12.42 13.12
N LEU A 400 5.07 11.15 13.46
CA LEU A 400 4.06 10.19 13.90
C LEU A 400 3.42 10.59 15.23
N GLY A 401 4.23 11.06 16.19
CA GLY A 401 3.75 11.59 17.46
C GLY A 401 2.89 12.85 17.28
N LEU A 402 3.31 13.77 16.42
CA LEU A 402 2.53 14.96 16.08
C LEU A 402 1.19 14.60 15.42
N ALA A 403 1.19 13.66 14.48
CA ALA A 403 -0.03 13.17 13.85
C ALA A 403 -1.00 12.55 14.87
N SER A 404 -0.48 11.73 15.78
CA SER A 404 -1.24 11.15 16.89
C SER A 404 -1.84 12.24 17.79
N PHE A 405 -1.01 13.15 18.27
CA PHE A 405 -1.44 14.28 19.13
C PHE A 405 -2.53 15.12 18.48
N MET A 406 -2.35 15.50 17.22
CA MET A 406 -3.34 16.28 16.48
C MET A 406 -4.65 15.53 16.32
N SER A 407 -4.60 14.22 16.06
CA SER A 407 -5.80 13.38 15.96
C SER A 407 -6.57 13.34 17.27
N PHE A 408 -5.90 13.16 18.43
CA PHE A 408 -6.56 13.21 19.74
C PHE A 408 -7.10 14.59 20.09
N ARG A 409 -6.39 15.67 19.73
CA ARG A 409 -6.84 17.04 19.92
C ARG A 409 -8.13 17.30 19.13
N ASP A 410 -8.16 16.91 17.85
CA ASP A 410 -9.30 17.12 16.98
C ASP A 410 -10.51 16.25 17.41
N TYR A 411 -10.25 15.02 17.92
CA TYR A 411 -11.28 14.20 18.56
C TYR A 411 -11.94 14.91 19.75
N LYS A 412 -11.14 15.45 20.68
CA LYS A 412 -11.66 16.18 21.84
C LYS A 412 -12.48 17.39 21.40
N ARG A 413 -11.97 18.19 20.46
CA ARG A 413 -12.65 19.40 19.96
C ARG A 413 -14.00 19.12 19.32
N LEU A 414 -14.14 18.02 18.58
CA LEU A 414 -15.42 17.64 17.98
C LEU A 414 -16.40 17.10 19.01
N LYS A 415 -15.92 16.33 19.99
CA LYS A 415 -16.77 15.85 21.10
C LYS A 415 -17.37 17.00 21.91
N TYR A 416 -16.61 18.04 22.20
CA TYR A 416 -17.14 19.23 22.91
C TYR A 416 -18.20 19.96 22.09
N LYS A 417 -18.03 20.11 20.76
CA LYS A 417 -19.04 20.74 19.91
C LYS A 417 -20.35 19.98 19.83
N GLN A 418 -20.35 18.66 19.90
CA GLN A 418 -21.58 17.85 19.95
C GLN A 418 -22.34 18.00 21.26
N VAL A 419 -21.61 18.22 22.37
CA VAL A 419 -22.25 18.45 23.68
C VAL A 419 -22.91 19.85 23.77
N GLU A 420 -22.35 20.86 23.10
CA GLU A 420 -22.91 22.22 23.05
C GLU A 420 -24.18 22.34 22.16
N ILE A 421 -24.44 21.37 21.28
CA ILE A 421 -25.58 21.37 20.34
C ILE A 421 -26.79 20.61 20.90
N LEU A 422 -26.65 19.87 21.98
CA LEU A 422 -27.78 19.24 22.68
C LEU A 422 -28.35 20.24 23.70
N PRO A 423 -29.55 20.85 23.47
CA PRO A 423 -30.20 21.62 24.50
C PRO A 423 -30.56 20.68 25.65
N GLY A 424 -30.26 21.10 26.89
CA GLY A 424 -30.57 20.40 28.12
C GLY A 424 -32.08 20.24 28.36
#